data_8b8a2a4170b0f00415e3dab33bdca9b2
#
_entry.id   8b8a2a4170b0f00415e3dab33bdca9b2
#
_cell.length_a   1.000
_cell.length_b   1.000
_cell.length_c   1.000
_cell.angle_alpha   90.00
_cell.angle_beta   90.00
_cell.angle_gamma   90.00
#
_symmetry.space_group_name_H-M   'P 1'
#
loop_
_entity.id
_entity.type
_entity.pdbx_description
1 polymer ?
#
loop_
_entity_poly.entity_id
_entity_poly.type
_entity_poly.pdbx_seq_one_letter_code
_entity_poly.pdbx_strand_id
1 'polypeptide(L)'
;MAWTELTRTQYERGGGRYASDLTDAEWALIAPFLPGPKHVGRPRTTKLRDVFDAIQYIATTGCQWRMLPNDFPPVSTVRRYFYDWRSSGLLGEINHDLVAMARQRVGRKACPTAGVIDSQSVKTTESGGICGYDAGKRIKGRKRHIVTDTVGLLVGLVVHGADVQDRDGAPEVLKSIAKTYPLLRHIFADGGYGGPKLRAAIEKIGRWTIQIVKRSDTAIGF
;
A
#
# COMPACT_ATOMS: atom_id res chain seq x y z
N MET A 1 13.48 -19.57 1.13
CA MET A 1 13.23 -20.51 2.25
C MET A 1 12.17 -21.51 1.81
N ALA A 2 12.43 -22.81 2.01
CA ALA A 2 11.42 -23.83 1.75
C ALA A 2 10.33 -23.76 2.83
N TRP A 3 9.06 -23.89 2.44
CA TRP A 3 7.94 -24.01 3.37
C TRP A 3 8.05 -25.33 4.11
N THR A 4 8.29 -25.28 5.41
CA THR A 4 8.29 -26.45 6.31
C THR A 4 6.92 -26.62 6.95
N GLU A 5 6.63 -27.80 7.54
CA GLU A 5 5.38 -28.02 8.28
C GLU A 5 5.20 -26.99 9.42
N LEU A 6 6.29 -26.62 10.11
CA LEU A 6 6.27 -25.59 11.16
C LEU A 6 5.86 -24.23 10.60
N THR A 7 6.42 -23.82 9.45
CA THR A 7 6.03 -22.56 8.80
C THR A 7 4.63 -22.60 8.26
N ARG A 8 4.15 -23.72 7.73
CA ARG A 8 2.76 -23.88 7.28
C ARG A 8 1.79 -23.65 8.42
N THR A 9 1.97 -24.35 9.55
CA THR A 9 1.11 -24.21 10.74
C THR A 9 1.13 -22.78 11.29
N GLN A 10 2.29 -22.11 11.28
CA GLN A 10 2.44 -20.73 11.76
C GLN A 10 1.68 -19.71 10.89
N TYR A 11 1.55 -19.97 9.59
CA TYR A 11 0.89 -19.07 8.62
C TYR A 11 -0.44 -19.61 8.12
N GLU A 12 -0.93 -20.71 8.70
CA GLU A 12 -2.25 -21.26 8.38
C GLU A 12 -3.35 -20.29 8.80
N ARG A 13 -4.13 -19.84 7.83
CA ARG A 13 -5.30 -18.99 8.06
C ARG A 13 -6.54 -19.87 8.07
N GLY A 14 -6.98 -20.26 9.26
CA GLY A 14 -8.21 -21.04 9.41
C GLY A 14 -9.47 -20.18 9.32
N GLY A 15 -10.58 -20.77 8.85
CA GLY A 15 -11.93 -20.25 9.04
C GLY A 15 -12.52 -19.37 7.94
N GLY A 16 -11.80 -19.01 6.88
CA GLY A 16 -12.32 -18.25 5.73
C GLY A 16 -12.81 -19.14 4.59
N ARG A 17 -13.65 -18.61 3.70
CA ARG A 17 -14.02 -19.23 2.41
C ARG A 17 -12.80 -19.27 1.48
N TYR A 18 -11.97 -18.22 1.57
CA TYR A 18 -10.77 -18.01 0.78
C TYR A 18 -9.59 -17.65 1.69
N ALA A 19 -8.38 -17.95 1.26
CA ALA A 19 -7.16 -17.59 1.97
C ALA A 19 -6.97 -16.08 2.17
N SER A 20 -7.68 -15.27 1.39
CA SER A 20 -7.70 -13.80 1.50
C SER A 20 -8.72 -13.26 2.48
N ASP A 21 -9.64 -14.08 3.00
CA ASP A 21 -10.67 -13.61 3.92
C ASP A 21 -10.05 -13.20 5.26
N LEU A 22 -10.61 -12.18 5.88
CA LEU A 22 -10.17 -11.72 7.19
C LEU A 22 -10.53 -12.75 8.27
N THR A 23 -9.58 -13.04 9.14
CA THR A 23 -9.86 -13.73 10.41
C THR A 23 -10.74 -12.85 11.30
N ASP A 24 -11.37 -13.43 12.33
CA ASP A 24 -12.19 -12.65 13.26
C ASP A 24 -11.38 -11.59 14.01
N ALA A 25 -10.12 -11.90 14.32
CA ALA A 25 -9.22 -10.95 14.96
C ALA A 25 -8.86 -9.77 14.03
N GLU A 26 -8.57 -10.03 12.76
CA GLU A 26 -8.31 -8.98 11.77
C GLU A 26 -9.57 -8.13 11.52
N TRP A 27 -10.74 -8.78 11.42
CA TRP A 27 -12.00 -8.07 11.29
C TRP A 27 -12.29 -7.16 12.48
N ALA A 28 -12.04 -7.61 13.70
CA ALA A 28 -12.22 -6.81 14.91
C ALA A 28 -11.37 -5.53 14.92
N LEU A 29 -10.19 -5.54 14.27
CA LEU A 29 -9.36 -4.35 14.12
C LEU A 29 -9.90 -3.36 13.08
N ILE A 30 -10.57 -3.86 12.03
CA ILE A 30 -11.03 -3.04 10.90
C ILE A 30 -12.45 -2.53 11.08
N ALA A 31 -13.33 -3.34 11.67
CA ALA A 31 -14.74 -3.04 11.81
C ALA A 31 -15.06 -1.66 12.44
N PRO A 32 -14.32 -1.16 13.45
CA PRO A 32 -14.59 0.14 14.05
C PRO A 32 -14.45 1.35 13.11
N PHE A 33 -13.64 1.22 12.05
CA PHE A 33 -13.44 2.30 11.06
C PHE A 33 -14.57 2.38 10.05
N LEU A 34 -15.32 1.30 9.88
CA LEU A 34 -16.33 1.22 8.83
C LEU A 34 -17.60 1.99 9.23
N PRO A 35 -18.26 2.65 8.25
CA PRO A 35 -19.43 3.45 8.54
C PRO A 35 -20.56 2.61 9.10
N GLY A 36 -21.16 3.08 10.20
CA GLY A 36 -22.35 2.50 10.80
C GLY A 36 -23.57 2.46 9.86
N PRO A 37 -24.70 1.93 10.30
CA PRO A 37 -25.96 1.98 9.55
C PRO A 37 -26.39 3.44 9.37
N LYS A 38 -26.90 3.78 8.19
CA LYS A 38 -27.49 5.10 7.95
C LYS A 38 -28.83 5.22 8.67
N HIS A 39 -29.08 6.37 9.29
CA HIS A 39 -30.34 6.63 9.97
C HIS A 39 -31.52 6.93 9.00
N VAL A 40 -31.19 7.29 7.75
CA VAL A 40 -32.17 7.66 6.72
C VAL A 40 -31.94 6.84 5.46
N GLY A 41 -33.04 6.46 4.80
CA GLY A 41 -33.04 5.68 3.57
C GLY A 41 -33.19 4.18 3.78
N ARG A 42 -33.01 3.40 2.70
CA ARG A 42 -33.12 1.94 2.76
C ARG A 42 -32.03 1.35 3.64
N PRO A 43 -32.38 0.51 4.65
CA PRO A 43 -31.41 -0.15 5.49
C PRO A 43 -30.39 -0.97 4.68
N ARG A 44 -29.15 -0.97 5.14
CA ARG A 44 -28.09 -1.78 4.54
C ARG A 44 -28.33 -3.26 4.86
N THR A 45 -28.47 -4.08 3.83
CA THR A 45 -28.58 -5.54 3.95
C THR A 45 -27.24 -6.24 3.75
N THR A 46 -26.28 -5.59 3.08
CA THR A 46 -24.96 -6.16 2.79
C THR A 46 -24.07 -6.12 4.02
N LYS A 47 -23.48 -7.25 4.39
CA LYS A 47 -22.47 -7.33 5.44
C LYS A 47 -21.16 -6.68 4.96
N LEU A 48 -20.63 -5.72 5.72
CA LEU A 48 -19.39 -5.01 5.32
C LEU A 48 -18.15 -5.91 5.35
N ARG A 49 -18.14 -6.94 6.21
CA ARG A 49 -17.09 -7.95 6.21
C ARG A 49 -17.02 -8.65 4.86
N ASP A 50 -18.13 -9.13 4.32
CA ASP A 50 -18.16 -9.79 3.00
C ASP A 50 -17.70 -8.87 1.87
N VAL A 51 -17.97 -7.56 1.99
CA VAL A 51 -17.46 -6.56 1.03
C VAL A 51 -15.95 -6.40 1.16
N PHE A 52 -15.43 -6.35 2.39
CA PHE A 52 -14.00 -6.20 2.64
C PHE A 52 -13.24 -7.44 2.17
N ASP A 53 -13.74 -8.64 2.49
CA ASP A 53 -13.18 -9.91 2.04
C ASP A 53 -13.14 -10.00 0.51
N ALA A 54 -14.22 -9.55 -0.18
CA ALA A 54 -14.25 -9.48 -1.64
C ALA A 54 -13.19 -8.53 -2.22
N ILE A 55 -12.94 -7.38 -1.57
CA ILE A 55 -11.88 -6.45 -1.97
C ILE A 55 -10.50 -7.08 -1.76
N GLN A 56 -10.28 -7.76 -0.63
CA GLN A 56 -9.04 -8.49 -0.34
C GLN A 56 -8.81 -9.63 -1.34
N TYR A 57 -9.87 -10.36 -1.71
CA TYR A 57 -9.80 -11.38 -2.73
C TYR A 57 -9.30 -10.83 -4.07
N ILE A 58 -9.87 -9.70 -4.53
CA ILE A 58 -9.42 -9.04 -5.77
C ILE A 58 -7.98 -8.54 -5.65
N ALA A 59 -7.62 -7.94 -4.51
CA ALA A 59 -6.27 -7.43 -4.28
C ALA A 59 -5.22 -8.55 -4.29
N THR A 60 -5.55 -9.71 -3.75
CA THR A 60 -4.64 -10.87 -3.62
C THR A 60 -4.53 -11.64 -4.92
N THR A 61 -5.65 -11.88 -5.61
CA THR A 61 -5.70 -12.70 -6.84
C THR A 61 -5.39 -11.91 -8.11
N GLY A 62 -5.61 -10.59 -8.08
CA GLY A 62 -5.51 -9.74 -9.27
C GLY A 62 -6.61 -10.01 -10.30
N CYS A 63 -7.67 -10.74 -9.96
CA CYS A 63 -8.72 -11.08 -10.90
C CYS A 63 -9.51 -9.83 -11.36
N GLN A 64 -10.13 -9.92 -12.52
CA GLN A 64 -11.02 -8.86 -13.00
C GLN A 64 -12.28 -8.80 -12.12
N TRP A 65 -12.86 -7.61 -11.95
CA TRP A 65 -14.09 -7.42 -11.17
C TRP A 65 -15.20 -8.40 -11.54
N ARG A 66 -15.37 -8.69 -12.84
CA ARG A 66 -16.39 -9.62 -13.33
C ARG A 66 -16.14 -11.07 -12.97
N MET A 67 -14.91 -11.40 -12.53
CA MET A 67 -14.49 -12.75 -12.13
C MET A 67 -14.57 -12.96 -10.63
N LEU A 68 -15.14 -11.98 -9.89
CA LEU A 68 -15.39 -12.15 -8.47
C LEU A 68 -16.37 -13.32 -8.25
N PRO A 69 -16.06 -14.32 -7.40
CA PRO A 69 -16.94 -15.44 -7.11
C PRO A 69 -18.35 -15.03 -6.65
N ASN A 70 -19.34 -15.82 -7.00
CA ASN A 70 -20.76 -15.52 -6.77
C ASN A 70 -21.20 -15.63 -5.29
N ASP A 71 -20.38 -16.21 -4.44
CA ASP A 71 -20.58 -16.28 -2.98
C ASP A 71 -20.20 -14.99 -2.24
N PHE A 72 -19.58 -14.03 -2.94
CA PHE A 72 -19.43 -12.65 -2.47
C PHE A 72 -20.67 -11.79 -2.83
N PRO A 73 -20.81 -10.60 -2.22
CA PRO A 73 -21.87 -9.67 -2.64
C PRO A 73 -21.73 -9.29 -4.12
N PRO A 74 -22.83 -8.87 -4.79
CA PRO A 74 -22.81 -8.50 -6.20
C PRO A 74 -21.67 -7.53 -6.53
N VAL A 75 -20.97 -7.78 -7.64
CA VAL A 75 -19.81 -7.00 -8.11
C VAL A 75 -20.05 -5.49 -8.10
N SER A 76 -21.23 -5.04 -8.53
CA SER A 76 -21.61 -3.62 -8.52
C SER A 76 -21.62 -3.03 -7.12
N THR A 77 -22.06 -3.82 -6.13
CA THR A 77 -22.07 -3.42 -4.72
C THR A 77 -20.65 -3.31 -4.18
N VAL A 78 -19.82 -4.34 -4.38
CA VAL A 78 -18.41 -4.35 -3.93
C VAL A 78 -17.64 -3.18 -4.55
N ARG A 79 -17.78 -2.97 -5.87
CA ARG A 79 -17.14 -1.86 -6.59
C ARG A 79 -17.55 -0.51 -6.02
N ARG A 80 -18.83 -0.29 -5.76
CA ARG A 80 -19.32 0.97 -5.16
C ARG A 80 -18.64 1.22 -3.83
N TYR A 81 -18.65 0.26 -2.90
CA TYR A 81 -17.98 0.41 -1.60
C TYR A 81 -16.49 0.66 -1.75
N PHE A 82 -15.81 -0.06 -2.64
CA PHE A 82 -14.38 0.18 -2.89
C PHE A 82 -14.10 1.62 -3.34
N TYR A 83 -14.86 2.14 -4.30
CA TYR A 83 -14.67 3.50 -4.78
C TYR A 83 -15.07 4.55 -3.74
N ASP A 84 -16.13 4.33 -2.99
CA ASP A 84 -16.56 5.21 -1.90
C ASP A 84 -15.47 5.27 -0.80
N TRP A 85 -14.96 4.13 -0.35
CA TRP A 85 -13.91 4.07 0.67
C TRP A 85 -12.57 4.63 0.20
N ARG A 86 -12.25 4.42 -1.08
CA ARG A 86 -11.07 5.04 -1.68
C ARG A 86 -11.18 6.55 -1.76
N SER A 87 -12.32 7.08 -2.23
CA SER A 87 -12.51 8.52 -2.43
C SER A 87 -12.68 9.28 -1.12
N SER A 88 -13.23 8.65 -0.07
CA SER A 88 -13.32 9.23 1.27
C SER A 88 -11.99 9.22 2.03
N GLY A 89 -10.98 8.47 1.58
CA GLY A 89 -9.71 8.31 2.29
C GLY A 89 -9.71 7.22 3.35
N LEU A 90 -10.84 6.54 3.60
CA LEU A 90 -11.01 5.54 4.64
C LEU A 90 -9.95 4.42 4.60
N LEU A 91 -9.60 3.93 3.39
CA LEU A 91 -8.57 2.90 3.25
C LEU A 91 -7.19 3.40 3.72
N GLY A 92 -6.90 4.68 3.52
CA GLY A 92 -5.68 5.32 4.00
C GLY A 92 -5.66 5.47 5.52
N GLU A 93 -6.79 5.84 6.12
CA GLU A 93 -6.95 5.92 7.59
C GLU A 93 -6.76 4.55 8.24
N ILE A 94 -7.41 3.51 7.73
CA ILE A 94 -7.23 2.13 8.20
C ILE A 94 -5.76 1.72 8.12
N ASN A 95 -5.11 1.97 6.98
CA ASN A 95 -3.68 1.64 6.84
C ASN A 95 -2.81 2.39 7.85
N HIS A 96 -3.07 3.69 8.08
CA HIS A 96 -2.32 4.50 9.05
C HIS A 96 -2.39 3.90 10.47
N ASP A 97 -3.59 3.56 10.92
CA ASP A 97 -3.80 3.02 12.26
C ASP A 97 -3.23 1.61 12.40
N LEU A 98 -3.39 0.76 11.37
CA LEU A 98 -2.77 -0.56 11.37
C LEU A 98 -1.24 -0.48 11.40
N VAL A 99 -0.63 0.48 10.69
CA VAL A 99 0.81 0.76 10.78
C VAL A 99 1.20 1.15 12.20
N ALA A 100 0.47 2.06 12.83
CA ALA A 100 0.74 2.50 14.20
C ALA A 100 0.67 1.34 15.20
N MET A 101 -0.39 0.51 15.11
CA MET A 101 -0.60 -0.68 15.95
C MET A 101 0.50 -1.73 15.75
N ALA A 102 0.85 -2.04 14.49
CA ALA A 102 1.88 -3.01 14.17
C ALA A 102 3.25 -2.57 14.69
N ARG A 103 3.58 -1.28 14.58
CA ARG A 103 4.81 -0.71 15.13
C ARG A 103 4.88 -0.83 16.65
N GLN A 104 3.79 -0.47 17.35
CA GLN A 104 3.71 -0.57 18.81
C GLN A 104 3.87 -2.03 19.27
N ARG A 105 3.30 -3.00 18.55
CA ARG A 105 3.42 -4.42 18.86
C ARG A 105 4.86 -4.92 18.83
N VAL A 106 5.72 -4.34 18.00
CA VAL A 106 7.16 -4.65 17.95
C VAL A 106 8.02 -3.67 18.77
N GLY A 107 7.44 -2.97 19.73
CA GLY A 107 8.13 -2.05 20.64
C GLY A 107 8.61 -0.73 20.00
N ARG A 108 8.05 -0.35 18.86
CA ARG A 108 8.37 0.92 18.19
C ARG A 108 7.34 2.01 18.51
N LYS A 109 7.73 3.28 18.37
CA LYS A 109 6.77 4.39 18.44
C LYS A 109 5.76 4.29 17.32
N ALA A 110 4.51 4.66 17.56
CA ALA A 110 3.41 4.60 16.59
C ALA A 110 3.75 5.34 15.27
N CYS A 111 4.26 6.57 15.37
CA CYS A 111 4.68 7.33 14.21
C CYS A 111 6.16 7.04 13.86
N PRO A 112 6.49 6.63 12.62
CA PRO A 112 7.87 6.44 12.18
C PRO A 112 8.61 7.79 12.09
N THR A 113 9.91 7.77 12.33
CA THR A 113 10.81 8.93 12.16
C THR A 113 11.72 8.78 10.93
N ALA A 114 11.91 7.52 10.50
CA ALA A 114 12.67 7.17 9.31
C ALA A 114 11.90 6.16 8.44
N GLY A 115 12.17 6.17 7.15
CA GLY A 115 11.56 5.28 6.18
C GLY A 115 12.48 5.00 5.00
N VAL A 116 12.05 4.14 4.11
CA VAL A 116 12.74 3.77 2.88
C VAL A 116 11.82 4.11 1.72
N ILE A 117 12.35 4.75 0.70
CA ILE A 117 11.66 4.98 -0.57
C ILE A 117 12.23 4.09 -1.65
N ASP A 118 11.36 3.48 -2.44
CA ASP A 118 11.72 2.68 -3.60
C ASP A 118 10.68 2.83 -4.72
N SER A 119 11.02 2.38 -5.93
CA SER A 119 10.12 2.35 -7.07
C SER A 119 10.07 1.00 -7.75
N GLN A 120 8.87 0.60 -8.11
CA GLN A 120 8.62 -0.62 -8.87
C GLN A 120 7.89 -0.30 -10.17
N SER A 121 8.50 -0.64 -11.32
CA SER A 121 7.82 -0.59 -12.61
C SER A 121 7.12 -1.93 -12.89
N VAL A 122 5.84 -1.86 -13.25
CA VAL A 122 5.00 -3.04 -13.53
C VAL A 122 4.36 -2.91 -14.91
N LYS A 123 4.34 -4.00 -15.66
CA LYS A 123 3.60 -4.07 -16.94
C LYS A 123 2.12 -3.85 -16.67
N THR A 124 1.46 -3.10 -17.54
CA THR A 124 0.01 -2.99 -17.53
C THR A 124 -0.59 -3.85 -18.64
N THR A 125 -1.77 -4.37 -18.35
CA THR A 125 -2.64 -4.96 -19.35
C THR A 125 -3.31 -3.86 -20.18
N GLU A 126 -4.10 -4.22 -21.18
CA GLU A 126 -4.84 -3.30 -22.06
C GLU A 126 -5.92 -2.46 -21.35
N SER A 127 -6.13 -2.67 -20.05
CA SER A 127 -7.03 -1.85 -19.24
C SER A 127 -6.47 -0.42 -19.15
N GLY A 128 -7.11 0.54 -19.78
CA GLY A 128 -6.71 1.95 -19.86
C GLY A 128 -6.20 2.60 -18.57
N GLY A 129 -5.90 3.90 -18.61
CA GLY A 129 -5.37 4.70 -17.51
C GLY A 129 -3.90 5.08 -17.70
N ILE A 130 -3.26 5.58 -16.64
CA ILE A 130 -1.88 6.06 -16.69
C ILE A 130 -0.94 4.94 -17.17
N CYS A 131 -0.15 5.24 -18.21
CA CYS A 131 0.82 4.31 -18.78
C CYS A 131 2.01 5.12 -19.31
N GLY A 132 3.23 4.58 -19.18
CA GLY A 132 4.47 5.15 -19.70
C GLY A 132 5.48 4.05 -20.01
N TYR A 133 6.68 4.42 -20.46
CA TYR A 133 7.74 3.48 -20.79
C TYR A 133 8.99 3.76 -19.94
N ASP A 134 9.37 2.80 -19.09
CA ASP A 134 10.62 2.82 -18.34
C ASP A 134 11.75 2.29 -19.23
N ALA A 135 12.56 3.20 -19.76
CA ALA A 135 13.65 2.84 -20.67
C ALA A 135 14.76 2.03 -19.96
N GLY A 136 15.00 2.28 -18.67
CA GLY A 136 16.00 1.56 -17.88
C GLY A 136 15.63 0.11 -17.62
N LYS A 137 14.38 -0.13 -17.25
CA LYS A 137 13.83 -1.48 -16.97
C LYS A 137 13.20 -2.13 -18.20
N ARG A 138 13.06 -1.40 -19.33
CA ARG A 138 12.39 -1.83 -20.58
C ARG A 138 10.95 -2.32 -20.33
N ILE A 139 10.21 -1.59 -19.47
CA ILE A 139 8.84 -1.93 -19.09
C ILE A 139 7.89 -0.83 -19.56
N LYS A 140 6.89 -1.20 -20.36
CA LYS A 140 5.73 -0.36 -20.67
C LYS A 140 4.65 -0.62 -19.62
N GLY A 141 4.27 0.43 -18.88
CA GLY A 141 3.28 0.26 -17.82
C GLY A 141 3.24 1.38 -16.79
N ARG A 142 3.13 1.02 -15.54
CA ARG A 142 3.02 1.93 -14.41
C ARG A 142 4.22 1.78 -13.47
N LYS A 143 4.57 2.88 -12.82
CA LYS A 143 5.57 2.89 -11.76
C LYS A 143 4.89 3.23 -10.44
N ARG A 144 5.15 2.41 -9.42
CA ARG A 144 4.73 2.63 -8.04
C ARG A 144 5.91 3.23 -7.29
N HIS A 145 5.75 4.42 -6.76
CA HIS A 145 6.69 4.99 -5.79
C HIS A 145 6.14 4.67 -4.41
N ILE A 146 6.92 3.95 -3.62
CA ILE A 146 6.50 3.36 -2.35
C ILE A 146 7.39 3.90 -1.25
N VAL A 147 6.79 4.33 -0.15
CA VAL A 147 7.51 4.62 1.09
C VAL A 147 7.08 3.60 2.13
N THR A 148 8.04 2.90 2.70
CA THR A 148 7.85 2.04 3.87
C THR A 148 8.56 2.63 5.08
N ASP A 149 8.16 2.23 6.27
CA ASP A 149 8.94 2.50 7.46
C ASP A 149 10.14 1.53 7.58
N THR A 150 10.93 1.65 8.64
CA THR A 150 12.09 0.77 8.90
C THR A 150 11.75 -0.65 9.30
N VAL A 151 10.45 -0.96 9.48
CA VAL A 151 9.93 -2.31 9.73
C VAL A 151 9.36 -2.94 8.45
N GLY A 152 9.28 -2.15 7.36
CA GLY A 152 8.74 -2.58 6.06
C GLY A 152 7.24 -2.32 5.89
N LEU A 153 6.60 -1.59 6.83
CA LEU A 153 5.17 -1.28 6.75
C LEU A 153 4.92 -0.14 5.75
N LEU A 154 3.88 -0.26 4.93
CA LEU A 154 3.53 0.72 3.91
C LEU A 154 3.08 2.04 4.55
N VAL A 155 3.82 3.11 4.28
CA VAL A 155 3.54 4.47 4.75
C VAL A 155 2.92 5.33 3.66
N GLY A 156 3.37 5.17 2.42
CA GLY A 156 2.88 5.94 1.28
C GLY A 156 3.07 5.24 -0.04
N LEU A 157 2.15 5.53 -0.97
CA LEU A 157 2.16 4.98 -2.32
C LEU A 157 1.58 5.99 -3.30
N VAL A 158 2.31 6.24 -4.39
CA VAL A 158 1.81 6.98 -5.55
C VAL A 158 2.10 6.19 -6.82
N VAL A 159 1.16 6.21 -7.76
CA VAL A 159 1.29 5.49 -9.04
C VAL A 159 1.36 6.49 -10.18
N HIS A 160 2.44 6.39 -10.96
CA HIS A 160 2.69 7.21 -12.17
C HIS A 160 2.76 6.34 -13.43
N GLY A 161 2.89 6.97 -14.58
CA GLY A 161 3.41 6.31 -15.79
C GLY A 161 4.83 5.82 -15.54
N ALA A 162 5.22 4.71 -16.18
CA ALA A 162 6.54 4.13 -15.98
C ALA A 162 7.71 5.02 -16.49
N ASP A 163 7.40 6.03 -17.29
CA ASP A 163 8.34 7.05 -17.80
C ASP A 163 8.82 8.04 -16.73
N VAL A 164 8.07 8.19 -15.62
CA VAL A 164 8.48 9.07 -14.52
C VAL A 164 9.70 8.48 -13.81
N GLN A 165 10.79 9.26 -13.72
CA GLN A 165 12.02 8.83 -13.04
C GLN A 165 11.82 8.76 -11.52
N ASP A 166 12.60 7.92 -10.84
CA ASP A 166 12.47 7.66 -9.41
C ASP A 166 12.59 8.96 -8.58
N ARG A 167 13.59 9.81 -8.91
CA ARG A 167 13.78 11.13 -8.28
C ARG A 167 12.66 12.14 -8.58
N ASP A 168 11.93 11.99 -9.68
CA ASP A 168 10.85 12.92 -10.05
C ASP A 168 9.52 12.53 -9.42
N GLY A 169 9.31 11.24 -9.09
CA GLY A 169 8.12 10.76 -8.38
C GLY A 169 8.22 10.90 -6.84
N ALA A 170 9.43 10.98 -6.28
CA ALA A 170 9.64 11.07 -4.84
C ALA A 170 8.95 12.28 -4.18
N PRO A 171 8.98 13.51 -4.73
CA PRO A 171 8.34 14.66 -4.11
C PRO A 171 6.85 14.47 -3.90
N GLU A 172 6.14 13.84 -4.85
CA GLU A 172 4.71 13.65 -4.76
C GLU A 172 4.33 12.65 -3.65
N VAL A 173 5.02 11.51 -3.56
CA VAL A 173 4.76 10.55 -2.49
C VAL A 173 5.09 11.13 -1.12
N LEU A 174 6.19 11.87 -0.96
CA LEU A 174 6.53 12.51 0.31
C LEU A 174 5.53 13.59 0.70
N LYS A 175 5.05 14.39 -0.27
CA LYS A 175 4.00 15.38 -0.03
C LYS A 175 2.69 14.72 0.43
N SER A 176 2.32 13.57 -0.15
CA SER A 176 1.07 12.88 0.19
C SER A 176 1.04 12.40 1.65
N ILE A 177 2.20 12.05 2.21
CA ILE A 177 2.33 11.50 3.57
C ILE A 177 2.75 12.52 4.64
N ALA A 178 3.12 13.73 4.23
CA ALA A 178 3.71 14.73 5.12
C ALA A 178 2.81 15.11 6.31
N LYS A 179 1.49 15.16 6.09
CA LYS A 179 0.51 15.47 7.15
C LYS A 179 0.21 14.26 8.03
N THR A 180 0.10 13.08 7.43
CA THR A 180 -0.24 11.83 8.12
C THR A 180 0.89 11.34 9.01
N TYR A 181 2.15 11.54 8.58
CA TYR A 181 3.35 11.11 9.31
C TYR A 181 4.27 12.30 9.62
N PRO A 182 3.88 13.21 10.51
CA PRO A 182 4.60 14.47 10.75
C PRO A 182 6.01 14.29 11.36
N LEU A 183 6.28 13.13 11.98
CA LEU A 183 7.59 12.81 12.56
C LEU A 183 8.53 12.11 11.58
N LEU A 184 8.03 11.64 10.43
CA LEU A 184 8.85 11.01 9.39
C LEU A 184 9.66 12.08 8.68
N ARG A 185 10.97 12.12 8.93
CA ARG A 185 11.89 13.16 8.44
C ARG A 185 13.07 12.62 7.69
N HIS A 186 13.44 11.37 7.94
CA HIS A 186 14.62 10.76 7.35
C HIS A 186 14.23 9.64 6.40
N ILE A 187 14.65 9.74 5.15
CA ILE A 187 14.33 8.78 4.09
C ILE A 187 15.62 8.17 3.54
N PHE A 188 15.73 6.86 3.60
CA PHE A 188 16.75 6.10 2.89
C PHE A 188 16.31 5.82 1.47
N ALA A 189 17.20 5.95 0.51
CA ALA A 189 16.93 5.74 -0.91
C ALA A 189 18.15 5.16 -1.61
N ASP A 190 17.95 4.51 -2.75
CA ASP A 190 19.03 4.06 -3.62
C ASP A 190 19.62 5.21 -4.48
N GLY A 191 20.63 4.89 -5.33
CA GLY A 191 21.31 5.85 -6.19
C GLY A 191 20.38 6.55 -7.21
N GLY A 192 19.25 5.94 -7.58
CA GLY A 192 18.26 6.51 -8.50
C GLY A 192 17.59 7.79 -7.98
N TYR A 193 17.63 8.00 -6.68
CA TYR A 193 17.10 9.18 -5.99
C TYR A 193 18.17 10.26 -5.74
N GLY A 194 19.40 10.11 -6.28
CA GLY A 194 20.48 11.08 -6.12
C GLY A 194 20.27 12.34 -6.97
N GLY A 195 20.85 13.47 -6.50
CA GLY A 195 20.99 14.68 -7.29
C GLY A 195 20.42 15.96 -6.68
N PRO A 196 20.88 17.13 -7.16
CA PRO A 196 20.49 18.43 -6.60
C PRO A 196 19.01 18.77 -6.88
N LYS A 197 18.44 18.30 -8.00
CA LYS A 197 17.04 18.54 -8.39
C LYS A 197 16.08 18.01 -7.33
N LEU A 198 16.29 16.78 -6.86
CA LEU A 198 15.44 16.18 -5.83
C LEU A 198 15.58 16.90 -4.49
N ARG A 199 16.81 17.25 -4.08
CA ARG A 199 17.04 18.00 -2.84
C ARG A 199 16.27 19.32 -2.83
N ALA A 200 16.39 20.12 -3.88
CA ALA A 200 15.67 21.38 -4.02
C ALA A 200 14.15 21.22 -4.03
N ALA A 201 13.63 20.13 -4.63
CA ALA A 201 12.20 19.84 -4.64
C ALA A 201 11.69 19.48 -3.24
N ILE A 202 12.46 18.72 -2.48
CA ILE A 202 12.09 18.25 -1.14
C ILE A 202 12.13 19.37 -0.10
N GLU A 203 13.13 20.27 -0.18
CA GLU A 203 13.21 21.46 0.67
C GLU A 203 11.95 22.33 0.61
N LYS A 204 11.31 22.40 -0.57
CA LYS A 204 10.04 23.12 -0.75
C LYS A 204 8.82 22.44 -0.11
N ILE A 205 8.89 21.13 0.11
CA ILE A 205 7.76 20.33 0.66
C ILE A 205 7.82 20.28 2.19
N GLY A 206 9.01 20.31 2.77
CA GLY A 206 9.18 20.21 4.21
C GLY A 206 10.61 19.86 4.64
N ARG A 207 10.76 19.57 5.93
CA ARG A 207 12.07 19.25 6.52
C ARG A 207 12.40 17.76 6.33
N TRP A 208 12.69 17.36 5.10
CA TRP A 208 13.08 16.01 4.78
C TRP A 208 14.59 15.88 4.57
N THR A 209 15.16 14.79 5.08
CA THR A 209 16.54 14.40 4.78
C THR A 209 16.51 13.12 3.97
N ILE A 210 17.14 13.11 2.80
CA ILE A 210 17.35 11.90 1.99
C ILE A 210 18.80 11.45 2.12
N GLN A 211 18.97 10.22 2.55
CA GLN A 211 20.26 9.54 2.60
C GLN A 211 20.33 8.50 1.49
N ILE A 212 21.26 8.69 0.57
CA ILE A 212 21.52 7.72 -0.50
C ILE A 212 22.37 6.58 0.06
N VAL A 213 21.83 5.37 0.02
CA VAL A 213 22.54 4.14 0.39
C VAL A 213 23.06 3.50 -0.89
N LYS A 214 24.37 3.47 -1.05
CA LYS A 214 25.03 2.78 -2.17
C LYS A 214 25.30 1.34 -1.76
N ARG A 215 25.14 0.39 -2.69
CA ARG A 215 25.71 -0.95 -2.50
C ARG A 215 27.22 -0.79 -2.33
N SER A 216 27.78 -1.47 -1.33
CA SER A 216 29.24 -1.60 -1.26
C SER A 216 29.68 -2.58 -2.35
N ASP A 217 30.68 -2.23 -3.14
CA ASP A 217 31.24 -3.09 -4.19
C ASP A 217 31.85 -4.40 -3.63
N THR A 218 31.95 -4.50 -2.30
CA THR A 218 32.46 -5.67 -1.56
C THR A 218 31.36 -6.63 -1.10
N ALA A 219 30.08 -6.31 -1.29
CA ALA A 219 28.97 -7.22 -0.93
C ALA A 219 28.80 -8.30 -2.00
N ILE A 220 29.37 -9.48 -1.78
CA ILE A 220 29.22 -10.67 -2.60
C ILE A 220 27.95 -11.39 -2.12
N GLY A 221 26.93 -11.41 -2.98
CA GLY A 221 25.79 -12.33 -2.89
C GLY A 221 24.73 -12.02 -1.82
N PHE A 222 23.55 -12.58 -2.10
CA PHE A 222 22.52 -12.91 -1.11
C PHE A 222 22.79 -14.32 -0.62
#